data_91897b5307822a9a6e636389239adfc4
#
_entry.id   91897b5307822a9a6e636389239adfc4
#
_cell.length_a   1.000
_cell.length_b   1.000
_cell.length_c   1.000
_cell.angle_alpha   90.00
_cell.angle_beta   90.00
_cell.angle_gamma   90.00
#
_symmetry.space_group_name_H-M   'P 1'
#
loop_
_entity.id
_entity.type
_entity.pdbx_description
1 polymer ?
#
loop_
_entity_poly.entity_id
_entity_poly.type
_entity_poly.pdbx_seq_one_letter_code
_entity_poly.pdbx_strand_id
1 'polypeptide(L)'
;MGSEGAKDLAESAVAKARAEGASYSEARVQRTWERQFVLKNGEPQPSFFAEGYGIGIRVISQGALGFAATNEMKRTSVAELAKRAVRLARASSVLLKKPVSFDDSKPVRKKWAPPEAERVEGADPAWLRGVLLDIEGRIADGKAGVKMPGRLLYLGAELEERYYVNSDGAKVEGRLPRIGFFGSLTAVEGGNTAQRFIQQGEAGGLEVVKRIRLAEKVEDEAKVIGRVLKIAVGPPTDTLDVILSPELSGIAAHESVGHPQEADRVLGREGAQAGESYLKADSLGRNIGSAEANVSDDPNLPHSNGFVPVDDEGVEGRKRLLIKEGVINEFLQNRATAKEFGTTSNGASRSVAFDREPIIRMSNTFVEPGDYSTDELIREVKHGVFFKTFTEWNIDDKRLNQRYVALEAYLVEKGELKGLVRAPVLEITTPKLWGSVKARSKHMEFESATCGKGDPQQGAPVWTGGPETLLSGIKLGSR
;
A
#
# COMPACT_ATOMS: atom_id res chain seq x y z
N MET A 1 -1.19 26.53 -6.43
CA MET A 1 -2.06 26.98 -5.33
C MET A 1 -1.66 28.38 -4.93
N GLY A 2 -2.57 29.36 -4.92
CA GLY A 2 -2.35 30.63 -4.23
C GLY A 2 -2.33 30.33 -2.73
N SER A 3 -1.16 30.02 -2.20
CA SER A 3 -0.97 29.26 -0.96
C SER A 3 -1.53 29.92 0.31
N GLU A 4 -1.54 31.24 0.41
CA GLU A 4 -2.00 31.94 1.62
C GLU A 4 -3.52 31.87 1.78
N GLY A 5 -4.31 32.12 0.74
CA GLY A 5 -5.76 32.11 0.82
C GLY A 5 -6.37 30.76 1.24
N ALA A 6 -5.75 29.65 0.83
CA ALA A 6 -6.19 28.31 1.20
C ALA A 6 -5.91 27.98 2.67
N LYS A 7 -4.75 28.41 3.19
CA LYS A 7 -4.39 28.29 4.61
C LYS A 7 -5.33 29.10 5.49
N ASP A 8 -5.58 30.35 5.12
CA ASP A 8 -6.52 31.22 5.81
C ASP A 8 -7.93 30.61 5.88
N LEU A 9 -8.39 29.97 4.80
CA LEU A 9 -9.68 29.29 4.78
C LEU A 9 -9.70 28.11 5.76
N ALA A 10 -8.66 27.28 5.78
CA ALA A 10 -8.57 26.14 6.70
C ALA A 10 -8.52 26.60 8.17
N GLU A 11 -7.70 27.59 8.49
CA GLU A 11 -7.61 28.15 9.84
C GLU A 11 -8.94 28.81 10.27
N SER A 12 -9.59 29.53 9.35
CA SER A 12 -10.91 30.10 9.59
C SER A 12 -11.99 29.06 9.81
N ALA A 13 -11.91 27.90 9.09
CA ALA A 13 -12.82 26.78 9.25
C ALA A 13 -12.72 26.16 10.65
N VAL A 14 -11.49 25.92 11.12
CA VAL A 14 -11.22 25.38 12.46
C VAL A 14 -11.75 26.36 13.53
N ALA A 15 -11.43 27.64 13.42
CA ALA A 15 -11.93 28.65 14.36
C ALA A 15 -13.47 28.73 14.37
N LYS A 16 -14.11 28.71 13.18
CA LYS A 16 -15.55 28.70 13.05
C LYS A 16 -16.23 27.50 13.68
N ALA A 17 -15.70 26.29 13.45
CA ALA A 17 -16.23 25.07 14.05
C ALA A 17 -16.13 25.10 15.59
N ARG A 18 -15.03 25.62 16.14
CA ARG A 18 -14.86 25.83 17.58
C ARG A 18 -15.90 26.82 18.13
N ALA A 19 -16.11 27.94 17.43
CA ALA A 19 -17.13 28.95 17.81
C ALA A 19 -18.57 28.39 17.77
N GLU A 20 -18.84 27.38 16.92
CA GLU A 20 -20.12 26.66 16.87
C GLU A 20 -20.24 25.57 17.95
N GLY A 21 -19.24 25.41 18.82
CA GLY A 21 -19.26 24.49 19.98
C GLY A 21 -18.71 23.11 19.71
N ALA A 22 -17.84 22.93 18.71
CA ALA A 22 -17.05 21.72 18.60
C ALA A 22 -16.01 21.65 19.72
N SER A 23 -15.83 20.48 20.37
CA SER A 23 -14.76 20.24 21.35
C SER A 23 -13.40 20.05 20.68
N TYR A 24 -13.39 19.58 19.44
CA TYR A 24 -12.24 19.44 18.56
C TYR A 24 -12.64 19.79 17.12
N SER A 25 -11.72 20.34 16.36
CA SER A 25 -11.93 20.61 14.93
C SER A 25 -10.61 20.54 14.16
N GLU A 26 -10.69 20.07 12.93
CA GLU A 26 -9.58 20.04 11.96
C GLU A 26 -10.08 20.39 10.57
N ALA A 27 -9.19 20.88 9.74
CA ALA A 27 -9.45 21.16 8.33
C ALA A 27 -8.26 20.72 7.48
N ARG A 28 -8.55 20.07 6.36
CA ARG A 28 -7.57 19.66 5.36
C ARG A 28 -7.95 20.23 4.01
N VAL A 29 -7.14 21.13 3.50
CA VAL A 29 -7.18 21.55 2.10
C VAL A 29 -6.28 20.62 1.32
N GLN A 30 -6.79 20.11 0.21
CA GLN A 30 -6.04 19.21 -0.66
C GLN A 30 -6.25 19.58 -2.12
N ARG A 31 -5.17 19.57 -2.86
CA ARG A 31 -5.15 19.61 -4.32
C ARG A 31 -4.49 18.35 -4.82
N THR A 32 -5.16 17.70 -5.77
CA THR A 32 -4.62 16.57 -6.52
C THR A 32 -4.52 16.95 -8.00
N TRP A 33 -3.47 16.49 -8.65
CA TRP A 33 -3.26 16.61 -10.07
C TRP A 33 -2.75 15.27 -10.57
N GLU A 34 -3.35 14.75 -11.64
CA GLU A 34 -3.02 13.47 -12.21
C GLU A 34 -3.04 13.52 -13.73
N ARG A 35 -2.03 12.94 -14.36
CA ARG A 35 -1.99 12.63 -15.79
C ARG A 35 -1.65 11.19 -15.99
N GLN A 36 -2.33 10.55 -16.91
CA GLN A 36 -2.03 9.18 -17.27
C GLN A 36 -2.11 8.97 -18.77
N PHE A 37 -1.30 8.01 -19.24
CA PHE A 37 -1.34 7.53 -20.60
C PHE A 37 -1.44 6.00 -20.60
N VAL A 38 -2.23 5.46 -21.54
CA VAL A 38 -2.51 4.03 -21.63
C VAL A 38 -2.23 3.53 -23.03
N LEU A 39 -1.48 2.43 -23.15
CA LEU A 39 -1.32 1.67 -24.39
C LEU A 39 -1.92 0.26 -24.23
N LYS A 40 -2.64 -0.20 -25.26
CA LYS A 40 -3.08 -1.58 -25.37
C LYS A 40 -2.59 -2.16 -26.70
N ASN A 41 -1.70 -3.15 -26.61
CA ASN A 41 -1.07 -3.77 -27.78
C ASN A 41 -0.45 -2.76 -28.75
N GLY A 42 0.21 -1.74 -28.21
CA GLY A 42 0.86 -0.65 -28.97
C GLY A 42 -0.08 0.48 -29.39
N GLU A 43 -1.39 0.32 -29.26
CA GLU A 43 -2.37 1.33 -29.66
C GLU A 43 -2.78 2.22 -28.47
N PRO A 44 -2.75 3.56 -28.63
CA PRO A 44 -3.22 4.49 -27.60
C PRO A 44 -4.68 4.24 -27.21
N GLN A 45 -4.94 4.23 -25.91
CA GLN A 45 -6.27 4.22 -25.34
C GLN A 45 -6.64 5.61 -24.80
N PRO A 46 -7.91 5.86 -24.47
CA PRO A 46 -8.30 7.09 -23.82
C PRO A 46 -7.43 7.38 -22.60
N SER A 47 -6.74 8.50 -22.64
CA SER A 47 -5.90 9.01 -21.57
C SER A 47 -6.65 10.10 -20.85
N PHE A 48 -6.37 10.31 -19.56
CA PHE A 48 -7.08 11.33 -18.84
C PHE A 48 -6.17 12.26 -18.05
N PHE A 49 -6.71 13.43 -17.79
CA PHE A 49 -6.18 14.42 -16.86
C PHE A 49 -7.26 14.71 -15.83
N ALA A 50 -6.89 14.65 -14.57
CA ALA A 50 -7.77 14.98 -13.46
C ALA A 50 -7.11 16.01 -12.54
N GLU A 51 -7.92 16.94 -12.06
CA GLU A 51 -7.53 17.88 -11.02
C GLU A 51 -8.65 17.95 -9.98
N GLY A 52 -8.29 17.75 -8.72
CA GLY A 52 -9.17 17.89 -7.57
C GLY A 52 -8.69 19.02 -6.68
N TYR A 53 -9.62 19.84 -6.15
CA TYR A 53 -9.29 20.88 -5.18
C TYR A 53 -10.46 21.14 -4.25
N GLY A 54 -10.21 21.11 -2.94
CA GLY A 54 -11.25 21.36 -1.97
C GLY A 54 -10.77 21.30 -0.53
N ILE A 55 -11.72 21.38 0.39
CA ILE A 55 -11.51 21.33 1.83
C ILE A 55 -12.46 20.33 2.49
N GLY A 56 -11.91 19.47 3.36
CA GLY A 56 -12.65 18.65 4.31
C GLY A 56 -12.50 19.19 5.72
N ILE A 57 -13.59 19.17 6.49
CA ILE A 57 -13.65 19.61 7.89
C ILE A 57 -14.19 18.45 8.71
N ARG A 58 -13.44 18.03 9.73
CA ARG A 58 -13.87 17.01 10.69
C ARG A 58 -13.91 17.63 12.10
N VAL A 59 -14.92 17.31 12.87
CA VAL A 59 -15.13 17.86 14.21
C VAL A 59 -15.55 16.79 15.19
N ILE A 60 -15.31 17.04 16.48
CA ILE A 60 -16.00 16.33 17.58
C ILE A 60 -16.92 17.33 18.26
N SER A 61 -18.20 17.02 18.36
CA SER A 61 -19.18 17.78 19.12
C SER A 61 -20.12 16.82 19.84
N GLN A 62 -20.36 17.03 21.15
CA GLN A 62 -21.14 16.13 22.01
C GLN A 62 -20.67 14.67 21.97
N GLY A 63 -19.34 14.46 21.85
CA GLY A 63 -18.73 13.14 21.79
C GLY A 63 -18.89 12.40 20.45
N ALA A 64 -19.45 13.03 19.42
CA ALA A 64 -19.62 12.42 18.11
C ALA A 64 -18.73 13.09 17.05
N LEU A 65 -18.31 12.30 16.06
CA LEU A 65 -17.64 12.80 14.87
C LEU A 65 -18.65 13.36 13.87
N GLY A 66 -18.27 14.45 13.20
CA GLY A 66 -18.98 14.99 12.06
C GLY A 66 -17.98 15.41 10.99
N PHE A 67 -18.27 15.03 9.75
CA PHE A 67 -17.44 15.35 8.59
C PHE A 67 -18.27 16.02 7.50
N ALA A 68 -17.68 17.02 6.86
CA ALA A 68 -18.26 17.68 5.69
C ALA A 68 -17.15 18.20 4.79
N ALA A 69 -17.37 18.20 3.47
CA ALA A 69 -16.40 18.65 2.49
C ALA A 69 -17.05 19.50 1.39
N THR A 70 -16.23 20.34 0.74
CA THR A 70 -16.65 21.18 -0.41
C THR A 70 -15.46 21.50 -1.30
N ASN A 71 -15.73 21.64 -2.60
CA ASN A 71 -14.81 22.24 -3.57
C ASN A 71 -15.03 23.74 -3.78
N GLU A 72 -16.07 24.34 -3.15
CA GLU A 72 -16.28 25.77 -3.17
C GLU A 72 -15.37 26.50 -2.16
N MET A 73 -14.19 26.88 -2.61
CA MET A 73 -13.16 27.54 -1.80
C MET A 73 -13.44 29.04 -1.58
N LYS A 74 -14.63 29.36 -1.03
CA LYS A 74 -15.06 30.74 -0.63
C LYS A 74 -15.26 30.81 0.88
N ARG A 75 -14.95 31.94 1.50
CA ARG A 75 -15.11 32.13 2.97
C ARG A 75 -16.51 31.79 3.47
N THR A 76 -17.54 32.21 2.73
CA THR A 76 -18.94 31.93 3.08
C THR A 76 -19.27 30.47 3.04
N SER A 77 -18.89 29.77 1.96
CA SER A 77 -19.13 28.33 1.76
C SER A 77 -18.38 27.50 2.82
N VAL A 78 -17.12 27.85 3.13
CA VAL A 78 -16.32 27.18 4.16
C VAL A 78 -16.88 27.42 5.57
N ALA A 79 -17.39 28.62 5.87
CA ALA A 79 -18.04 28.91 7.15
C ALA A 79 -19.33 28.08 7.32
N GLU A 80 -20.16 27.96 6.29
CA GLU A 80 -21.35 27.10 6.34
C GLU A 80 -21.00 25.62 6.41
N LEU A 81 -19.91 25.18 5.76
CA LEU A 81 -19.40 23.83 5.86
C LEU A 81 -19.01 23.47 7.31
N ALA A 82 -18.31 24.37 8.01
CA ALA A 82 -17.95 24.17 9.42
C ALA A 82 -19.19 24.01 10.31
N LYS A 83 -20.21 24.85 10.12
CA LYS A 83 -21.52 24.69 10.81
C LYS A 83 -22.19 23.35 10.48
N ARG A 84 -22.14 22.93 9.21
CA ARG A 84 -22.71 21.66 8.76
C ARG A 84 -22.02 20.47 9.45
N ALA A 85 -20.69 20.46 9.52
CA ALA A 85 -19.93 19.42 10.21
C ALA A 85 -20.34 19.30 11.69
N VAL A 86 -20.47 20.44 12.40
CA VAL A 86 -20.94 20.47 13.80
C VAL A 86 -22.38 19.95 13.95
N ARG A 87 -23.29 20.36 13.03
CA ARG A 87 -24.67 19.82 13.04
C ARG A 87 -24.72 18.33 12.83
N LEU A 88 -23.92 17.78 11.90
CA LEU A 88 -23.83 16.34 11.66
C LEU A 88 -23.32 15.60 12.90
N ALA A 89 -22.27 16.10 13.56
CA ALA A 89 -21.77 15.52 14.79
C ALA A 89 -22.87 15.49 15.88
N ARG A 90 -23.57 16.59 16.11
CA ARG A 90 -24.66 16.64 17.09
C ARG A 90 -25.81 15.71 16.75
N ALA A 91 -26.19 15.61 15.48
CA ALA A 91 -27.26 14.72 15.04
C ALA A 91 -26.89 13.24 15.26
N SER A 92 -25.63 12.86 15.07
CA SER A 92 -25.16 11.48 15.29
C SER A 92 -24.88 11.15 16.76
N SER A 93 -24.71 12.17 17.63
CA SER A 93 -24.39 11.95 19.06
C SER A 93 -25.41 11.12 19.81
N VAL A 94 -26.70 11.24 19.44
CA VAL A 94 -27.81 10.49 20.06
C VAL A 94 -27.76 8.97 19.78
N LEU A 95 -27.00 8.55 18.78
CA LEU A 95 -26.85 7.16 18.37
C LEU A 95 -25.62 6.49 18.99
N LEU A 96 -24.77 7.24 19.67
CA LEU A 96 -23.52 6.75 20.19
C LEU A 96 -23.71 5.88 21.42
N LYS A 97 -23.12 4.70 21.41
CA LYS A 97 -22.98 3.84 22.60
C LYS A 97 -21.85 4.34 23.52
N LYS A 98 -20.81 4.94 22.94
CA LYS A 98 -19.64 5.45 23.65
C LYS A 98 -19.11 6.70 22.94
N PRO A 99 -18.83 7.79 23.68
CA PRO A 99 -18.27 9.01 23.09
C PRO A 99 -16.92 8.74 22.43
N VAL A 100 -16.69 9.40 21.30
CA VAL A 100 -15.39 9.43 20.63
C VAL A 100 -14.52 10.50 21.31
N SER A 101 -13.29 10.14 21.59
CA SER A 101 -12.23 11.06 22.04
C SER A 101 -10.92 10.69 21.36
N PHE A 102 -10.06 11.69 21.19
CA PHE A 102 -8.73 11.51 20.64
C PHE A 102 -7.70 11.36 21.76
N ASP A 103 -6.59 10.73 21.42
CA ASP A 103 -5.43 10.64 22.29
C ASP A 103 -4.72 12.00 22.44
N ASP A 104 -3.74 12.04 23.33
CA ASP A 104 -2.97 13.23 23.65
C ASP A 104 -1.72 13.39 22.76
N SER A 105 -1.81 13.01 21.48
CA SER A 105 -0.72 13.17 20.50
C SER A 105 -0.31 14.64 20.39
N LYS A 106 1.01 14.89 20.41
CA LYS A 106 1.55 16.25 20.32
C LYS A 106 1.27 16.85 18.94
N PRO A 107 0.84 18.13 18.88
CA PRO A 107 0.61 18.79 17.61
C PRO A 107 1.91 19.00 16.83
N VAL A 108 1.90 18.67 15.54
CA VAL A 108 3.05 18.79 14.64
C VAL A 108 2.96 20.06 13.81
N ARG A 109 4.09 20.77 13.67
CA ARG A 109 4.25 21.90 12.73
C ARG A 109 5.39 21.57 11.79
N LYS A 110 5.05 21.17 10.55
CA LYS A 110 6.04 20.62 9.61
C LYS A 110 5.68 20.91 8.17
N LYS A 111 6.70 21.19 7.36
CA LYS A 111 6.62 21.10 5.90
C LYS A 111 7.41 19.90 5.45
N TRP A 112 6.88 19.15 4.49
CA TRP A 112 7.55 17.98 3.97
C TRP A 112 7.30 17.76 2.47
N ALA A 113 8.27 17.20 1.80
CA ALA A 113 8.20 16.69 0.46
C ALA A 113 9.26 15.60 0.29
N PRO A 114 9.04 14.56 -0.49
CA PRO A 114 10.12 13.68 -0.90
C PRO A 114 11.06 14.42 -1.86
N PRO A 115 12.30 13.95 -2.04
CA PRO A 115 13.20 14.46 -3.08
C PRO A 115 12.58 14.33 -4.46
N GLU A 116 12.68 15.39 -5.26
CA GLU A 116 12.17 15.47 -6.64
C GLU A 116 13.22 16.21 -7.48
N ALA A 117 13.92 15.49 -8.37
CA ALA A 117 14.97 16.07 -9.21
C ALA A 117 14.38 16.74 -10.46
N GLU A 118 13.42 16.08 -11.09
CA GLU A 118 12.71 16.59 -12.27
C GLU A 118 11.22 16.70 -11.91
N ARG A 119 10.64 17.91 -12.02
CA ARG A 119 9.25 18.18 -11.61
C ARG A 119 8.25 17.27 -12.28
N VAL A 120 7.37 16.64 -11.47
CA VAL A 120 6.32 15.74 -11.96
C VAL A 120 5.34 16.43 -12.89
N GLU A 121 5.12 17.72 -12.73
CA GLU A 121 4.27 18.54 -13.63
C GLU A 121 4.81 18.61 -15.07
N GLY A 122 6.09 18.28 -15.28
CA GLY A 122 6.69 18.11 -16.60
C GLY A 122 6.22 16.87 -17.36
N ALA A 123 5.50 15.94 -16.72
CA ALA A 123 4.91 14.77 -17.36
C ALA A 123 3.78 15.16 -18.33
N ASP A 124 4.16 15.67 -19.51
CA ASP A 124 3.18 15.92 -20.56
C ASP A 124 2.78 14.61 -21.29
N PRO A 125 1.70 14.61 -22.09
CA PRO A 125 1.25 13.41 -22.81
C PRO A 125 2.29 12.85 -23.78
N ALA A 126 3.17 13.68 -24.35
CA ALA A 126 4.22 13.22 -25.27
C ALA A 126 5.30 12.45 -24.52
N TRP A 127 5.71 12.93 -23.35
CA TRP A 127 6.65 12.25 -22.47
C TRP A 127 6.11 10.89 -22.00
N LEU A 128 4.88 10.86 -21.45
CA LEU A 128 4.23 9.63 -20.98
C LEU A 128 4.13 8.59 -22.11
N ARG A 129 3.68 9.03 -23.29
CA ARG A 129 3.61 8.18 -24.49
C ARG A 129 4.99 7.67 -24.89
N GLY A 130 6.01 8.52 -24.87
CA GLY A 130 7.38 8.15 -25.25
C GLY A 130 7.92 7.02 -24.40
N VAL A 131 7.75 7.09 -23.07
CA VAL A 131 8.14 6.04 -22.13
C VAL A 131 7.42 4.73 -22.43
N LEU A 132 6.11 4.76 -22.63
CA LEU A 132 5.35 3.55 -22.90
C LEU A 132 5.66 2.93 -24.26
N LEU A 133 5.96 3.74 -25.29
CA LEU A 133 6.38 3.24 -26.60
C LEU A 133 7.76 2.58 -26.57
N ASP A 134 8.69 3.06 -25.74
CA ASP A 134 9.98 2.37 -25.52
C ASP A 134 9.75 0.99 -24.90
N ILE A 135 8.92 0.90 -23.86
CA ILE A 135 8.54 -0.38 -23.24
C ILE A 135 7.89 -1.31 -24.27
N GLU A 136 6.87 -0.83 -24.99
CA GLU A 136 6.14 -1.63 -25.99
C GLU A 136 7.10 -2.13 -27.10
N GLY A 137 8.05 -1.30 -27.54
CA GLY A 137 9.05 -1.68 -28.51
C GLY A 137 9.95 -2.84 -28.08
N ARG A 138 10.15 -3.01 -26.76
CA ARG A 138 10.95 -4.11 -26.17
C ARG A 138 10.16 -5.40 -25.98
N ILE A 139 8.84 -5.31 -25.73
CA ILE A 139 7.98 -6.46 -25.41
C ILE A 139 6.94 -6.80 -26.49
N ALA A 140 6.98 -6.11 -27.62
CA ALA A 140 6.08 -6.34 -28.75
C ALA A 140 6.02 -7.84 -29.12
N ASP A 141 4.92 -8.27 -29.77
CA ASP A 141 4.65 -9.67 -30.05
C ASP A 141 5.85 -10.40 -30.67
N GLY A 142 6.25 -11.51 -30.08
CA GLY A 142 7.43 -12.32 -30.47
C GLY A 142 8.77 -11.83 -29.92
N LYS A 143 8.90 -10.62 -29.39
CA LYS A 143 10.18 -10.10 -28.83
C LYS A 143 10.67 -10.88 -27.62
N ALA A 144 9.75 -11.30 -26.75
CA ALA A 144 10.05 -12.18 -25.61
C ALA A 144 10.21 -13.66 -25.98
N GLY A 145 10.23 -14.02 -27.24
CA GLY A 145 10.34 -15.39 -27.76
C GLY A 145 9.06 -16.21 -27.67
N VAL A 146 7.94 -15.61 -27.35
CA VAL A 146 6.57 -16.20 -27.31
C VAL A 146 5.56 -15.22 -27.88
N LYS A 147 4.38 -15.72 -28.26
CA LYS A 147 3.26 -14.82 -28.62
C LYS A 147 2.73 -14.11 -27.38
N MET A 148 2.61 -12.79 -27.47
CA MET A 148 2.12 -11.93 -26.38
C MET A 148 0.91 -11.10 -26.86
N PRO A 149 -0.27 -11.75 -27.04
CA PRO A 149 -1.45 -11.10 -27.60
C PRO A 149 -2.08 -10.06 -26.69
N GLY A 150 -1.79 -10.09 -25.39
CA GLY A 150 -2.33 -9.13 -24.42
C GLY A 150 -1.21 -8.32 -23.77
N ARG A 151 -1.14 -7.02 -24.07
CA ARG A 151 -0.22 -6.06 -23.43
C ARG A 151 -1.01 -4.80 -23.13
N LEU A 152 -1.25 -4.56 -21.85
CA LEU A 152 -1.84 -3.32 -21.35
C LEU A 152 -0.80 -2.62 -20.50
N LEU A 153 -0.44 -1.41 -20.88
CA LEU A 153 0.56 -0.60 -20.20
C LEU A 153 -0.08 0.73 -19.79
N TYR A 154 0.11 1.11 -18.56
CA TYR A 154 -0.35 2.35 -17.96
C TYR A 154 0.84 3.06 -17.31
N LEU A 155 0.98 4.35 -17.55
CA LEU A 155 1.93 5.22 -16.85
C LEU A 155 1.20 6.46 -16.36
N GLY A 156 1.29 6.72 -15.06
CA GLY A 156 0.70 7.87 -14.39
C GLY A 156 1.72 8.74 -13.69
N ALA A 157 1.47 10.03 -13.72
CA ALA A 157 2.18 11.05 -12.95
C ALA A 157 1.17 11.77 -12.07
N GLU A 158 1.42 11.81 -10.78
CA GLU A 158 0.53 12.35 -9.77
C GLU A 158 1.23 13.41 -8.91
N LEU A 159 0.48 14.42 -8.52
CA LEU A 159 0.89 15.39 -7.51
C LEU A 159 -0.23 15.57 -6.51
N GLU A 160 0.09 15.41 -5.24
CA GLU A 160 -0.77 15.77 -4.14
C GLU A 160 -0.14 16.90 -3.33
N GLU A 161 -0.88 17.98 -3.13
CA GLU A 161 -0.52 19.07 -2.21
C GLU A 161 -1.59 19.17 -1.13
N ARG A 162 -1.16 19.22 0.14
CA ARG A 162 -2.07 19.30 1.28
C ARG A 162 -1.64 20.36 2.29
N TYR A 163 -2.64 20.99 2.90
CA TYR A 163 -2.48 21.79 4.10
C TYR A 163 -3.46 21.30 5.16
N TYR A 164 -2.94 20.91 6.29
CA TYR A 164 -3.70 20.42 7.44
C TYR A 164 -3.51 21.35 8.63
N VAL A 165 -4.60 21.61 9.35
CA VAL A 165 -4.62 22.38 10.60
C VAL A 165 -5.68 21.83 11.54
N ASN A 166 -5.40 21.83 12.86
CA ASN A 166 -6.38 21.46 13.86
C ASN A 166 -6.42 22.42 15.06
N SER A 167 -7.43 22.25 15.92
CA SER A 167 -7.63 23.05 17.12
C SER A 167 -6.59 22.83 18.22
N ASP A 168 -5.82 21.75 18.16
CA ASP A 168 -4.75 21.42 19.10
C ASP A 168 -3.43 22.14 18.73
N GLY A 169 -3.37 22.79 17.56
CA GLY A 169 -2.25 23.62 17.12
C GLY A 169 -1.32 22.97 16.10
N ALA A 170 -1.68 21.82 15.53
CA ALA A 170 -0.96 21.26 14.40
C ALA A 170 -1.12 22.11 13.14
N LYS A 171 -0.04 22.23 12.34
CA LYS A 171 -0.01 22.89 11.03
C LYS A 171 0.97 22.13 10.14
N VAL A 172 0.45 21.46 9.12
CA VAL A 172 1.26 20.57 8.26
C VAL A 172 1.06 20.95 6.80
N GLU A 173 2.16 21.13 6.09
CA GLU A 173 2.17 21.31 4.64
C GLU A 173 2.87 20.10 4.01
N GLY A 174 2.20 19.43 3.09
CA GLY A 174 2.75 18.30 2.35
C GLY A 174 2.70 18.54 0.85
N ARG A 175 3.75 18.12 0.14
CA ARG A 175 3.79 18.00 -1.31
C ARG A 175 4.30 16.59 -1.64
N LEU A 176 3.57 15.86 -2.46
CA LEU A 176 3.83 14.46 -2.73
C LEU A 176 3.66 14.16 -4.22
N PRO A 177 4.74 14.34 -5.01
CA PRO A 177 4.80 13.86 -6.39
C PRO A 177 5.00 12.34 -6.41
N ARG A 178 4.41 11.67 -7.40
CA ARG A 178 4.56 10.23 -7.67
C ARG A 178 4.60 9.93 -9.16
N ILE A 179 5.35 8.91 -9.53
CA ILE A 179 5.23 8.23 -10.81
C ILE A 179 4.80 6.79 -10.53
N GLY A 180 3.75 6.34 -11.22
CA GLY A 180 3.22 4.99 -11.09
C GLY A 180 3.08 4.31 -12.46
N PHE A 181 3.44 3.04 -12.52
CA PHE A 181 3.30 2.19 -13.69
C PHE A 181 2.51 0.93 -13.34
N PHE A 182 1.64 0.53 -14.25
CA PHE A 182 0.99 -0.78 -14.26
C PHE A 182 1.13 -1.43 -15.63
N GLY A 183 1.54 -2.68 -15.64
CA GLY A 183 1.60 -3.54 -16.83
C GLY A 183 0.81 -4.82 -16.62
N SER A 184 0.03 -5.23 -17.63
CA SER A 184 -0.59 -6.55 -17.69
C SER A 184 -0.15 -7.21 -18.98
N LEU A 185 0.63 -8.29 -18.86
CA LEU A 185 1.17 -9.06 -19.97
C LEU A 185 0.53 -10.44 -20.01
N THR A 186 -0.03 -10.81 -21.15
CA THR A 186 -0.57 -12.15 -21.39
C THR A 186 0.17 -12.79 -22.54
N ALA A 187 0.82 -13.93 -22.27
CA ALA A 187 1.55 -14.70 -23.27
C ALA A 187 0.92 -16.07 -23.49
N VAL A 188 1.09 -16.59 -24.71
CA VAL A 188 0.55 -17.89 -25.14
C VAL A 188 1.61 -18.69 -25.86
N GLU A 189 1.78 -19.97 -25.47
CA GLU A 189 2.70 -20.90 -26.12
C GLU A 189 2.20 -22.34 -25.98
N GLY A 190 2.13 -23.08 -27.09
CA GLY A 190 1.78 -24.50 -27.08
C GLY A 190 0.42 -24.83 -26.43
N GLY A 191 -0.56 -23.92 -26.53
CA GLY A 191 -1.86 -24.06 -25.86
C GLY A 191 -1.91 -23.64 -24.40
N ASN A 192 -0.77 -23.31 -23.78
CA ASN A 192 -0.69 -22.75 -22.43
C ASN A 192 -0.76 -21.23 -22.45
N THR A 193 -1.34 -20.65 -21.40
CA THR A 193 -1.42 -19.19 -21.21
C THR A 193 -0.83 -18.83 -19.85
N ALA A 194 -0.10 -17.73 -19.80
CA ALA A 194 0.37 -17.13 -18.56
C ALA A 194 0.12 -15.62 -18.57
N GLN A 195 -0.19 -15.07 -17.41
CA GLN A 195 -0.39 -13.66 -17.21
C GLN A 195 0.50 -13.14 -16.08
N ARG A 196 1.07 -11.95 -16.28
CA ARG A 196 1.87 -11.24 -15.29
C ARG A 196 1.35 -9.82 -15.13
N PHE A 197 1.12 -9.44 -13.89
CA PHE A 197 0.87 -8.06 -13.49
C PHE A 197 2.16 -7.47 -12.93
N ILE A 198 2.51 -6.28 -13.37
CA ILE A 198 3.72 -5.56 -12.97
C ILE A 198 3.27 -4.21 -12.41
N GLN A 199 3.60 -3.94 -11.16
CA GLN A 199 3.32 -2.65 -10.52
C GLN A 199 4.62 -2.02 -10.05
N GLN A 200 4.90 -0.80 -10.52
CA GLN A 200 6.07 -0.04 -10.12
C GLN A 200 5.66 1.38 -9.82
N GLY A 201 6.22 1.98 -8.80
CA GLY A 201 5.92 3.36 -8.45
C GLY A 201 6.71 3.85 -7.26
N GLU A 202 7.06 5.11 -7.31
CA GLU A 202 7.81 5.80 -6.27
C GLU A 202 7.35 7.24 -6.09
N ALA A 203 7.56 7.76 -4.88
CA ALA A 203 7.50 9.18 -4.61
C ALA A 203 8.75 9.88 -5.20
N GLY A 204 8.52 10.84 -6.06
CA GLY A 204 9.53 11.57 -6.82
C GLY A 204 8.96 12.14 -8.11
N GLY A 205 9.81 12.72 -8.95
CA GLY A 205 9.45 13.29 -10.24
C GLY A 205 9.79 12.37 -11.42
N LEU A 206 10.05 12.97 -12.60
CA LEU A 206 10.25 12.21 -13.83
C LEU A 206 11.48 11.30 -13.79
N GLU A 207 12.44 11.60 -12.94
CA GLU A 207 13.65 10.78 -12.73
C GLU A 207 13.36 9.38 -12.24
N VAL A 208 12.17 9.14 -11.66
CA VAL A 208 11.75 7.81 -11.15
C VAL A 208 11.83 6.76 -12.24
N VAL A 209 11.35 7.05 -13.46
CA VAL A 209 11.36 6.08 -14.58
C VAL A 209 12.74 5.51 -14.84
N LYS A 210 13.78 6.38 -14.81
CA LYS A 210 15.18 5.97 -15.00
C LYS A 210 15.73 5.26 -13.77
N ARG A 211 15.41 5.75 -12.56
CA ARG A 211 15.90 5.18 -11.30
C ARG A 211 15.47 3.73 -11.12
N ILE A 212 14.20 3.40 -11.40
CA ILE A 212 13.67 2.05 -11.30
C ILE A 212 13.98 1.18 -12.54
N ARG A 213 14.62 1.75 -13.57
CA ARG A 213 14.94 1.06 -14.84
C ARG A 213 13.69 0.37 -15.42
N LEU A 214 12.59 1.14 -15.53
CA LEU A 214 11.26 0.62 -15.80
C LEU A 214 11.19 -0.23 -17.07
N ALA A 215 11.77 0.22 -18.17
CA ALA A 215 11.70 -0.47 -19.46
C ALA A 215 12.45 -1.82 -19.43
N GLU A 216 13.64 -1.86 -18.82
CA GLU A 216 14.41 -3.08 -18.63
C GLU A 216 13.66 -4.08 -17.72
N LYS A 217 13.07 -3.60 -16.63
CA LYS A 217 12.32 -4.46 -15.69
C LYS A 217 11.13 -5.12 -16.38
N VAL A 218 10.35 -4.38 -17.16
CA VAL A 218 9.21 -4.93 -17.92
C VAL A 218 9.66 -5.90 -19.00
N GLU A 219 10.77 -5.62 -19.70
CA GLU A 219 11.36 -6.51 -20.69
C GLU A 219 11.81 -7.85 -20.06
N ASP A 220 12.45 -7.81 -18.90
CA ASP A 220 12.91 -9.01 -18.20
C ASP A 220 11.72 -9.87 -17.72
N GLU A 221 10.66 -9.26 -17.20
CA GLU A 221 9.41 -9.95 -16.85
C GLU A 221 8.77 -10.63 -18.08
N ALA A 222 8.74 -9.99 -19.22
CA ALA A 222 8.23 -10.57 -20.46
C ALA A 222 9.04 -11.80 -20.90
N LYS A 223 10.38 -11.76 -20.78
CA LYS A 223 11.26 -12.91 -21.06
C LYS A 223 11.02 -14.07 -20.09
N VAL A 224 10.78 -13.76 -18.81
CA VAL A 224 10.46 -14.77 -17.79
C VAL A 224 9.20 -15.54 -18.16
N ILE A 225 8.11 -14.86 -18.52
CA ILE A 225 6.86 -15.50 -18.94
C ILE A 225 7.14 -16.50 -20.10
N GLY A 226 7.94 -16.08 -21.08
CA GLY A 226 8.31 -16.92 -22.21
C GLY A 226 9.05 -18.20 -21.81
N ARG A 227 9.99 -18.10 -20.86
CA ARG A 227 10.72 -19.27 -20.34
C ARG A 227 9.81 -20.22 -19.57
N VAL A 228 8.95 -19.69 -18.70
CA VAL A 228 8.01 -20.49 -17.89
C VAL A 228 7.06 -21.29 -18.78
N LEU A 229 6.51 -20.69 -19.83
CA LEU A 229 5.60 -21.38 -20.74
C LEU A 229 6.25 -22.50 -21.53
N LYS A 230 7.54 -22.38 -21.88
CA LYS A 230 8.26 -23.36 -22.71
C LYS A 230 8.81 -24.54 -21.93
N ILE A 231 9.40 -24.29 -20.76
CA ILE A 231 10.32 -25.26 -20.13
C ILE A 231 9.97 -25.65 -18.70
N ALA A 232 8.93 -25.07 -18.09
CA ALA A 232 8.58 -25.38 -16.71
C ALA A 232 7.94 -26.77 -16.57
N VAL A 233 8.40 -27.53 -15.57
CA VAL A 233 7.84 -28.84 -15.18
C VAL A 233 6.80 -28.73 -14.08
N GLY A 234 6.05 -29.79 -13.80
CA GLY A 234 5.07 -29.80 -12.71
C GLY A 234 5.71 -29.61 -11.33
N PRO A 235 4.98 -29.06 -10.35
CA PRO A 235 5.48 -28.85 -9.00
C PRO A 235 5.62 -30.18 -8.24
N PRO A 236 6.57 -30.30 -7.28
CA PRO A 236 6.62 -31.39 -6.32
C PRO A 236 5.37 -31.36 -5.42
N THR A 237 4.95 -32.54 -4.92
CA THR A 237 3.73 -32.68 -4.10
C THR A 237 4.00 -33.10 -2.65
N ASP A 238 5.23 -33.31 -2.30
CA ASP A 238 5.68 -33.68 -0.95
C ASP A 238 5.86 -32.47 -0.04
N THR A 239 6.19 -32.73 1.22
CA THR A 239 6.53 -31.66 2.17
C THR A 239 7.96 -31.20 1.91
N LEU A 240 8.15 -29.89 1.77
CA LEU A 240 9.39 -29.29 1.34
C LEU A 240 9.61 -27.90 1.97
N ASP A 241 10.74 -27.29 1.68
CA ASP A 241 11.00 -25.90 2.04
C ASP A 241 10.55 -24.96 0.91
N VAL A 242 10.08 -23.76 1.27
CA VAL A 242 9.68 -22.73 0.32
C VAL A 242 10.46 -21.45 0.59
N ILE A 243 11.12 -20.91 -0.43
CA ILE A 243 11.67 -19.56 -0.39
C ILE A 243 10.66 -18.64 -1.06
N LEU A 244 10.20 -17.62 -0.36
CA LEU A 244 9.42 -16.51 -0.93
C LEU A 244 10.37 -15.40 -1.35
N SER A 245 10.20 -14.86 -2.55
CA SER A 245 10.89 -13.63 -2.97
C SER A 245 10.48 -12.41 -2.14
N PRO A 246 11.19 -11.29 -2.27
CA PRO A 246 10.75 -10.01 -1.70
C PRO A 246 9.32 -9.63 -2.06
N GLU A 247 8.89 -9.84 -3.31
CA GLU A 247 7.53 -9.56 -3.78
C GLU A 247 6.48 -10.37 -3.01
N LEU A 248 6.66 -11.69 -2.91
CA LEU A 248 5.71 -12.55 -2.20
C LEU A 248 5.76 -12.37 -0.67
N SER A 249 6.95 -12.15 -0.11
CA SER A 249 7.12 -11.81 1.31
C SER A 249 6.39 -10.50 1.65
N GLY A 250 6.47 -9.50 0.75
CA GLY A 250 5.80 -8.23 0.89
C GLY A 250 4.28 -8.34 0.86
N ILE A 251 3.71 -9.07 -0.12
CA ILE A 251 2.26 -9.31 -0.20
C ILE A 251 1.79 -10.08 1.03
N ALA A 252 2.52 -11.13 1.44
CA ALA A 252 2.18 -11.89 2.64
C ALA A 252 2.18 -11.00 3.90
N ALA A 253 3.16 -10.12 4.05
CA ALA A 253 3.22 -9.17 5.16
C ALA A 253 2.05 -8.18 5.13
N HIS A 254 1.74 -7.60 3.96
CA HIS A 254 0.66 -6.65 3.78
C HIS A 254 -0.70 -7.25 4.11
N GLU A 255 -1.01 -8.41 3.52
CA GLU A 255 -2.32 -9.03 3.60
C GLU A 255 -2.58 -9.73 4.93
N SER A 256 -1.59 -10.44 5.48
CA SER A 256 -1.78 -11.28 6.66
C SER A 256 -1.29 -10.69 7.97
N VAL A 257 -0.57 -9.55 7.92
CA VAL A 257 -0.12 -8.80 9.10
C VAL A 257 -0.65 -7.37 9.08
N GLY A 258 -0.39 -6.62 8.01
CA GLY A 258 -0.77 -5.21 7.91
C GLY A 258 -2.27 -5.00 8.09
N HIS A 259 -3.10 -5.55 7.21
CA HIS A 259 -4.56 -5.40 7.28
C HIS A 259 -5.17 -5.93 8.58
N PRO A 260 -4.86 -7.14 9.09
CA PRO A 260 -5.48 -7.61 10.33
C PRO A 260 -5.07 -6.80 11.56
N GLN A 261 -3.97 -6.05 11.50
CA GLN A 261 -3.50 -5.20 12.59
C GLN A 261 -3.93 -3.73 12.46
N GLU A 262 -4.78 -3.37 11.50
CA GLU A 262 -5.49 -2.09 11.51
C GLU A 262 -6.50 -2.09 12.66
N ALA A 263 -6.34 -1.19 13.63
CA ALA A 263 -7.09 -1.21 14.89
C ALA A 263 -8.62 -1.07 14.73
N ASP A 264 -9.09 -0.38 13.69
CA ASP A 264 -10.51 -0.31 13.36
C ASP A 264 -11.08 -1.66 12.92
N ARG A 265 -10.33 -2.49 12.17
CA ARG A 265 -10.71 -3.86 11.84
C ARG A 265 -10.72 -4.76 13.07
N VAL A 266 -9.70 -4.63 13.93
CA VAL A 266 -9.63 -5.37 15.21
C VAL A 266 -10.83 -5.07 16.10
N LEU A 267 -11.35 -3.83 16.07
CA LEU A 267 -12.53 -3.38 16.79
C LEU A 267 -13.85 -3.66 16.05
N GLY A 268 -13.82 -4.26 14.85
CA GLY A 268 -15.01 -4.56 14.04
C GLY A 268 -15.71 -3.31 13.50
N ARG A 269 -14.96 -2.25 13.16
CA ARG A 269 -15.49 -0.95 12.71
C ARG A 269 -15.31 -0.68 11.21
N GLU A 270 -14.64 -1.56 10.51
CA GLU A 270 -14.51 -1.46 9.05
C GLU A 270 -15.80 -1.95 8.40
N GLY A 271 -16.46 -1.10 7.63
CA GLY A 271 -17.72 -1.38 6.97
C GLY A 271 -17.61 -1.99 5.57
N ALA A 272 -16.41 -2.01 4.99
CA ALA A 272 -16.20 -2.56 3.65
C ALA A 272 -16.26 -4.09 3.64
N GLN A 273 -16.59 -4.66 2.48
CA GLN A 273 -16.40 -6.08 2.24
C GLN A 273 -14.93 -6.46 2.51
N ALA A 274 -14.69 -7.63 3.08
CA ALA A 274 -13.37 -8.06 3.57
C ALA A 274 -12.77 -7.15 4.66
N GLY A 275 -13.62 -6.45 5.41
CA GLY A 275 -13.24 -5.55 6.51
C GLY A 275 -12.94 -6.24 7.85
N GLU A 276 -13.01 -7.55 7.91
CA GLU A 276 -12.81 -8.29 9.14
C GLU A 276 -11.32 -8.52 9.47
N SER A 277 -11.06 -8.94 10.70
CA SER A 277 -9.76 -9.43 11.17
C SER A 277 -9.94 -10.69 12.00
N TYR A 278 -9.01 -11.64 11.86
CA TYR A 278 -8.94 -12.79 12.77
C TYR A 278 -8.43 -12.38 14.17
N LEU A 279 -7.83 -11.19 14.29
CA LEU A 279 -7.34 -10.63 15.53
C LEU A 279 -8.48 -9.94 16.31
N LYS A 280 -8.31 -9.87 17.63
CA LYS A 280 -9.18 -9.17 18.57
C LYS A 280 -8.36 -8.19 19.40
N ALA A 281 -9.02 -7.32 20.15
CA ALA A 281 -8.34 -6.33 20.99
C ALA A 281 -7.35 -6.93 21.99
N ASP A 282 -7.61 -8.16 22.47
CA ASP A 282 -6.75 -8.90 23.37
C ASP A 282 -5.64 -9.72 22.69
N SER A 283 -5.44 -9.54 21.38
CA SER A 283 -4.43 -10.28 20.61
C SER A 283 -3.02 -9.73 20.78
N LEU A 284 -2.85 -8.52 21.29
CA LEU A 284 -1.52 -7.97 21.61
C LEU A 284 -0.77 -8.89 22.56
N GLY A 285 0.50 -9.17 22.27
CA GLY A 285 1.36 -10.07 23.03
C GLY A 285 1.17 -11.57 22.71
N ARG A 286 0.23 -11.94 21.84
CA ARG A 286 0.08 -13.34 21.40
C ARG A 286 1.19 -13.71 20.41
N ASN A 287 1.75 -14.91 20.59
CA ASN A 287 2.66 -15.48 19.60
C ASN A 287 1.85 -16.11 18.45
N ILE A 288 2.19 -15.71 17.21
CA ILE A 288 1.61 -16.23 15.96
C ILE A 288 2.66 -16.71 14.96
N GLY A 289 3.93 -16.58 15.30
CA GLY A 289 5.04 -16.88 14.39
C GLY A 289 6.27 -17.46 15.09
N SER A 290 7.27 -17.80 14.33
CA SER A 290 8.60 -18.15 14.83
C SER A 290 9.33 -16.89 15.33
N ALA A 291 10.44 -17.07 16.04
CA ALA A 291 11.31 -15.96 16.46
C ALA A 291 11.89 -15.18 15.26
N GLU A 292 11.96 -15.81 14.08
CA GLU A 292 12.40 -15.17 12.84
C GLU A 292 11.32 -14.33 12.16
N ALA A 293 10.06 -14.40 12.57
CA ALA A 293 8.98 -13.60 12.00
C ALA A 293 9.01 -12.17 12.57
N ASN A 294 9.47 -11.21 11.77
CA ASN A 294 9.48 -9.79 12.10
C ASN A 294 8.90 -9.00 10.92
N VAL A 295 7.84 -8.21 11.18
CA VAL A 295 7.13 -7.44 10.15
C VAL A 295 6.92 -6.01 10.62
N SER A 296 7.26 -5.07 9.76
CA SER A 296 7.08 -3.63 10.01
C SER A 296 6.22 -2.96 8.98
N ASP A 297 5.72 -1.77 9.34
CA ASP A 297 5.16 -0.77 8.42
C ASP A 297 5.84 0.57 8.70
N ASP A 298 6.44 1.21 7.66
CA ASP A 298 7.19 2.46 7.83
C ASP A 298 6.75 3.53 6.82
N PRO A 299 6.11 4.62 7.27
CA PRO A 299 5.70 5.72 6.41
C PRO A 299 6.84 6.62 5.93
N ASN A 300 8.06 6.42 6.45
CA ASN A 300 9.22 7.29 6.23
C ASN A 300 10.27 6.68 5.29
N LEU A 301 10.02 5.50 4.71
CA LEU A 301 10.97 4.90 3.76
C LEU A 301 11.23 5.86 2.59
N PRO A 302 12.49 6.22 2.31
CA PRO A 302 12.83 7.14 1.23
C PRO A 302 12.28 6.64 -0.12
N HIS A 303 11.76 7.55 -0.94
CA HIS A 303 11.19 7.27 -2.26
C HIS A 303 9.98 6.34 -2.31
N SER A 304 9.52 5.83 -1.16
CA SER A 304 8.43 4.86 -1.16
C SER A 304 7.13 5.43 -1.72
N ASN A 305 6.36 4.58 -2.41
CA ASN A 305 5.05 4.94 -2.94
C ASN A 305 4.06 5.35 -1.82
N GLY A 306 4.20 4.74 -0.63
CA GLY A 306 3.43 5.04 0.58
C GLY A 306 4.07 6.09 1.50
N PHE A 307 4.96 6.95 1.01
CA PHE A 307 5.62 7.99 1.81
C PHE A 307 4.63 8.99 2.40
N VAL A 308 4.48 9.02 3.72
CA VAL A 308 3.60 9.93 4.48
C VAL A 308 4.20 10.20 5.87
N PRO A 309 5.15 11.14 5.98
CA PRO A 309 5.87 11.39 7.25
C PRO A 309 5.02 12.04 8.34
N VAL A 310 3.89 12.63 7.97
CA VAL A 310 2.85 13.11 8.90
C VAL A 310 1.50 12.70 8.31
N ASP A 311 0.69 12.04 9.11
CA ASP A 311 -0.60 11.53 8.69
C ASP A 311 -1.71 12.61 8.58
N ASP A 312 -2.90 12.23 8.17
CA ASP A 312 -4.03 13.15 7.96
C ASP A 312 -4.79 13.52 9.26
N GLU A 313 -4.27 13.13 10.41
CA GLU A 313 -4.64 13.63 11.73
C GLU A 313 -3.57 14.54 12.36
N GLY A 314 -2.51 14.86 11.60
CA GLY A 314 -1.40 15.71 12.03
C GLY A 314 -0.47 15.01 13.03
N VAL A 315 -0.39 13.70 13.00
CA VAL A 315 0.51 12.88 13.82
C VAL A 315 1.74 12.50 13.03
N GLU A 316 2.92 12.64 13.62
CA GLU A 316 4.18 12.23 13.00
C GLU A 316 4.25 10.70 12.90
N GLY A 317 4.43 10.20 11.66
CA GLY A 317 4.58 8.79 11.39
C GLY A 317 5.95 8.26 11.86
N ARG A 318 5.95 7.07 12.40
CA ARG A 318 7.16 6.32 12.78
C ARG A 318 7.12 4.91 12.23
N LYS A 319 8.25 4.26 12.17
CA LYS A 319 8.29 2.81 11.92
C LYS A 319 7.49 2.08 13.01
N ARG A 320 6.60 1.20 12.59
CA ARG A 320 5.69 0.39 13.41
C ARG A 320 6.09 -1.07 13.27
N LEU A 321 6.62 -1.65 14.32
CA LEU A 321 6.98 -3.06 14.35
C LEU A 321 5.72 -3.86 14.71
N LEU A 322 5.02 -4.35 13.70
CA LEU A 322 3.73 -5.03 13.84
C LEU A 322 3.87 -6.42 14.46
N ILE A 323 4.82 -7.21 13.97
CA ILE A 323 5.23 -8.48 14.57
C ILE A 323 6.70 -8.38 14.96
N LYS A 324 6.99 -8.74 16.20
CA LYS A 324 8.33 -8.81 16.77
C LYS A 324 8.59 -10.23 17.27
N GLU A 325 9.58 -10.90 16.69
CA GLU A 325 9.97 -12.26 17.10
C GLU A 325 8.76 -13.22 17.21
N GLY A 326 7.89 -13.16 16.20
CA GLY A 326 6.66 -13.96 16.13
C GLY A 326 5.49 -13.48 16.99
N VAL A 327 5.67 -12.42 17.77
CA VAL A 327 4.65 -11.89 18.69
C VAL A 327 3.96 -10.68 18.09
N ILE A 328 2.62 -10.59 18.18
CA ILE A 328 1.86 -9.39 17.81
C ILE A 328 2.26 -8.25 18.76
N ASN A 329 2.93 -7.24 18.23
CA ASN A 329 3.59 -6.22 19.03
C ASN A 329 2.80 -4.92 19.14
N GLU A 330 2.28 -4.40 18.03
CA GLU A 330 1.44 -3.19 18.02
C GLU A 330 0.43 -3.21 16.86
N PHE A 331 -0.65 -2.45 17.00
CA PHE A 331 -1.60 -2.21 15.93
C PHE A 331 -1.32 -0.90 15.21
N LEU A 332 -1.78 -0.78 13.96
CA LEU A 332 -1.86 0.49 13.25
C LEU A 332 -2.99 1.32 13.87
N GLN A 333 -2.69 2.54 14.30
CA GLN A 333 -3.57 3.37 15.12
C GLN A 333 -3.82 4.73 14.48
N ASN A 334 -5.05 5.21 14.58
CA ASN A 334 -5.40 6.62 14.52
C ASN A 334 -5.60 7.19 15.94
N ARG A 335 -5.86 8.47 16.07
CA ARG A 335 -6.01 9.12 17.38
C ARG A 335 -7.18 8.55 18.21
N ALA A 336 -8.28 8.17 17.56
CA ALA A 336 -9.44 7.62 18.25
C ALA A 336 -9.18 6.20 18.78
N THR A 337 -8.63 5.31 17.96
CA THR A 337 -8.33 3.94 18.39
C THR A 337 -7.18 3.91 19.40
N ALA A 338 -6.16 4.77 19.23
CA ALA A 338 -5.08 4.88 20.19
C ALA A 338 -5.59 5.24 21.60
N LYS A 339 -6.55 6.16 21.70
CA LYS A 339 -7.20 6.49 22.99
C LYS A 339 -7.89 5.28 23.60
N GLU A 340 -8.56 4.44 22.79
CA GLU A 340 -9.24 3.24 23.30
C GLU A 340 -8.28 2.15 23.77
N PHE A 341 -7.14 2.01 23.09
CA PHE A 341 -6.09 1.07 23.50
C PHE A 341 -5.17 1.63 24.60
N GLY A 342 -5.40 2.87 25.09
CA GLY A 342 -4.59 3.49 26.14
C GLY A 342 -3.16 3.80 25.68
N THR A 343 -2.96 4.07 24.38
CA THR A 343 -1.68 4.40 23.76
C THR A 343 -1.76 5.73 22.99
N THR A 344 -0.70 6.10 22.28
CA THR A 344 -0.69 7.24 21.36
C THR A 344 -0.76 6.76 19.92
N SER A 345 -1.36 7.58 19.04
CA SER A 345 -1.38 7.30 17.60
C SER A 345 0.04 7.15 17.04
N ASN A 346 0.19 6.25 16.10
CA ASN A 346 1.47 5.98 15.44
C ASN A 346 1.51 6.50 13.99
N GLY A 347 0.62 7.44 13.67
CA GLY A 347 0.60 8.13 12.39
C GLY A 347 0.12 7.25 11.23
N ALA A 348 -0.94 6.46 11.44
CA ALA A 348 -1.48 5.58 10.42
C ALA A 348 -2.80 6.07 9.79
N SER A 349 -3.25 7.28 10.09
CA SER A 349 -4.49 7.84 9.55
C SER A 349 -4.26 8.48 8.20
N ARG A 350 -4.88 7.96 7.13
CA ARG A 350 -4.70 8.47 5.75
C ARG A 350 -6.03 8.68 5.06
N SER A 351 -6.08 9.68 4.20
CA SER A 351 -7.20 9.94 3.30
C SER A 351 -6.67 10.20 1.89
N VAL A 352 -7.42 9.75 0.89
CA VAL A 352 -7.04 9.88 -0.52
C VAL A 352 -7.52 11.16 -1.18
N ALA A 353 -8.52 11.86 -0.59
CA ALA A 353 -9.08 13.09 -1.14
C ALA A 353 -9.66 13.98 -0.04
N PHE A 354 -9.83 15.29 -0.33
CA PHE A 354 -10.38 16.26 0.62
C PHE A 354 -11.80 15.91 1.10
N ASP A 355 -12.57 15.20 0.29
CA ASP A 355 -13.95 14.80 0.54
C ASP A 355 -14.08 13.39 1.16
N ARG A 356 -12.98 12.83 1.63
CA ARG A 356 -12.93 11.55 2.34
C ARG A 356 -12.44 11.73 3.76
N GLU A 357 -13.08 11.02 4.70
CA GLU A 357 -12.62 10.97 6.07
C GLU A 357 -11.33 10.15 6.17
N PRO A 358 -10.34 10.60 6.97
CA PRO A 358 -9.14 9.80 7.22
C PRO A 358 -9.48 8.52 7.97
N ILE A 359 -8.94 7.40 7.51
CA ILE A 359 -9.08 6.08 8.12
C ILE A 359 -7.71 5.44 8.32
N ILE A 360 -7.63 4.42 9.19
CA ILE A 360 -6.37 3.71 9.42
C ILE A 360 -5.92 3.00 8.14
N ARG A 361 -4.67 3.22 7.74
CA ARG A 361 -4.06 2.65 6.53
C ARG A 361 -2.61 2.28 6.78
N MET A 362 -2.18 1.21 6.14
CA MET A 362 -0.75 0.93 5.94
C MET A 362 -0.10 1.99 5.07
N SER A 363 1.21 2.07 5.17
CA SER A 363 2.08 2.89 4.31
C SER A 363 3.01 2.00 3.49
N ASN A 364 4.03 1.43 4.10
CA ASN A 364 4.97 0.53 3.45
C ASN A 364 5.20 -0.66 4.38
N THR A 365 4.54 -1.78 4.07
CA THR A 365 4.56 -2.98 4.92
C THR A 365 5.57 -3.98 4.39
N PHE A 366 6.46 -4.47 5.24
CA PHE A 366 7.54 -5.35 4.82
C PHE A 366 7.99 -6.32 5.91
N VAL A 367 8.54 -7.45 5.47
CA VAL A 367 9.30 -8.35 6.34
C VAL A 367 10.65 -7.70 6.64
N GLU A 368 11.07 -7.68 7.91
CA GLU A 368 12.39 -7.17 8.30
C GLU A 368 13.52 -8.03 7.72
N PRO A 369 14.65 -7.41 7.33
CA PRO A 369 15.79 -8.17 6.83
C PRO A 369 16.37 -9.12 7.90
N GLY A 370 16.99 -10.20 7.44
CA GLY A 370 17.79 -11.12 8.25
C GLY A 370 19.26 -10.99 7.94
N ASP A 371 20.02 -12.07 8.21
CA ASP A 371 21.48 -12.05 8.13
C ASP A 371 22.04 -12.82 6.93
N TYR A 372 21.22 -13.60 6.23
CA TYR A 372 21.66 -14.44 5.12
C TYR A 372 21.82 -13.62 3.83
N SER A 373 22.76 -13.97 2.97
CA SER A 373 22.67 -13.65 1.55
C SER A 373 21.65 -14.57 0.88
N THR A 374 21.13 -14.18 -0.29
CA THR A 374 20.22 -15.02 -1.08
C THR A 374 20.82 -16.41 -1.37
N ASP A 375 22.12 -16.46 -1.74
CA ASP A 375 22.82 -17.72 -2.02
C ASP A 375 22.99 -18.60 -0.78
N GLU A 376 23.25 -18.02 0.38
CA GLU A 376 23.31 -18.75 1.64
C GLU A 376 21.94 -19.34 1.99
N LEU A 377 20.88 -18.57 1.80
CA LEU A 377 19.50 -19.00 2.05
C LEU A 377 19.11 -20.18 1.13
N ILE A 378 19.51 -20.15 -0.14
CA ILE A 378 19.29 -21.24 -1.09
C ILE A 378 20.07 -22.51 -0.66
N ARG A 379 21.33 -22.35 -0.18
CA ARG A 379 22.14 -23.51 0.30
C ARG A 379 21.55 -24.21 1.52
N GLU A 380 20.75 -23.53 2.34
CA GLU A 380 20.04 -24.13 3.48
C GLU A 380 18.93 -25.11 3.05
N VAL A 381 18.46 -25.04 1.80
CA VAL A 381 17.35 -25.84 1.28
C VAL A 381 17.85 -27.14 0.69
N LYS A 382 17.49 -28.29 1.29
CA LYS A 382 17.81 -29.63 0.75
C LYS A 382 16.89 -30.02 -0.38
N HIS A 383 15.59 -29.76 -0.24
CA HIS A 383 14.55 -29.99 -1.23
C HIS A 383 13.47 -28.94 -1.04
N GLY A 384 13.19 -28.13 -2.06
CA GLY A 384 12.27 -27.00 -1.95
C GLY A 384 11.93 -26.36 -3.28
N VAL A 385 11.14 -25.28 -3.18
CA VAL A 385 10.76 -24.44 -4.31
C VAL A 385 11.00 -22.98 -3.96
N PHE A 386 11.66 -22.25 -4.86
CA PHE A 386 11.82 -20.81 -4.76
C PHE A 386 10.75 -20.10 -5.60
N PHE A 387 9.78 -19.47 -4.96
CA PHE A 387 8.73 -18.64 -5.56
C PHE A 387 9.29 -17.24 -5.83
N LYS A 388 9.49 -16.89 -7.11
CA LYS A 388 10.08 -15.60 -7.52
C LYS A 388 9.03 -14.55 -7.80
N THR A 389 8.00 -14.87 -8.59
CA THR A 389 6.88 -13.97 -8.91
C THR A 389 5.57 -14.75 -8.84
N PHE A 390 4.44 -14.04 -8.82
CA PHE A 390 3.12 -14.66 -8.77
C PHE A 390 2.27 -14.31 -10.01
N THR A 391 1.29 -15.15 -10.28
CA THR A 391 0.22 -14.86 -11.24
C THR A 391 -1.13 -14.63 -10.55
N GLU A 392 -1.30 -15.18 -9.35
CA GLU A 392 -2.53 -15.09 -8.57
C GLU A 392 -2.21 -15.09 -7.08
N TRP A 393 -2.92 -14.28 -6.32
CA TRP A 393 -2.97 -14.36 -4.87
C TRP A 393 -4.39 -14.10 -4.37
N ASN A 394 -4.77 -14.75 -3.27
CA ASN A 394 -6.07 -14.61 -2.62
C ASN A 394 -5.91 -14.72 -1.11
N ILE A 395 -6.76 -14.02 -0.39
CA ILE A 395 -6.89 -14.11 1.05
C ILE A 395 -8.36 -13.98 1.45
N ASP A 396 -8.78 -14.66 2.51
CA ASP A 396 -10.16 -14.59 2.99
C ASP A 396 -10.47 -13.25 3.71
N ASP A 397 -11.75 -12.99 3.97
CA ASP A 397 -12.23 -11.74 4.58
C ASP A 397 -11.64 -11.49 5.97
N LYS A 398 -11.30 -12.57 6.70
CA LYS A 398 -10.68 -12.50 8.04
C LYS A 398 -9.17 -12.39 8.01
N ARG A 399 -8.56 -12.48 6.82
CA ARG A 399 -7.10 -12.46 6.64
C ARG A 399 -6.38 -13.65 7.30
N LEU A 400 -7.08 -14.78 7.38
CA LEU A 400 -6.58 -15.99 8.03
C LEU A 400 -6.07 -17.04 7.03
N ASN A 401 -6.80 -17.28 5.93
CA ASN A 401 -6.45 -18.28 4.92
C ASN A 401 -6.00 -17.57 3.65
N GLN A 402 -4.87 -17.99 3.09
CA GLN A 402 -4.27 -17.34 1.93
C GLN A 402 -3.76 -18.37 0.92
N ARG A 403 -3.77 -17.97 -0.35
CA ARG A 403 -3.35 -18.79 -1.48
C ARG A 403 -2.52 -17.95 -2.44
N TYR A 404 -1.36 -18.46 -2.83
CA TYR A 404 -0.46 -17.85 -3.81
C TYR A 404 -0.14 -18.86 -4.91
N VAL A 405 -0.26 -18.44 -6.16
CA VAL A 405 0.15 -19.21 -7.33
C VAL A 405 1.35 -18.52 -7.96
N ALA A 406 2.51 -19.16 -7.93
CA ALA A 406 3.68 -18.56 -8.54
C ALA A 406 3.60 -18.63 -10.08
N LEU A 407 4.14 -17.61 -10.73
CA LEU A 407 4.42 -17.59 -12.16
C LEU A 407 5.85 -18.12 -12.42
N GLU A 408 6.84 -17.41 -11.89
CA GLU A 408 8.24 -17.85 -11.91
C GLU A 408 8.57 -18.55 -10.61
N ALA A 409 8.93 -19.81 -10.69
CA ALA A 409 9.43 -20.59 -9.56
C ALA A 409 10.50 -21.56 -9.99
N TYR A 410 11.42 -21.87 -9.09
CA TYR A 410 12.53 -22.78 -9.33
C TYR A 410 12.53 -23.91 -8.32
N LEU A 411 12.77 -25.13 -8.79
CA LEU A 411 13.11 -26.24 -7.92
C LEU A 411 14.46 -25.98 -7.26
N VAL A 412 14.57 -26.26 -5.97
CA VAL A 412 15.83 -26.20 -5.22
C VAL A 412 16.15 -27.59 -4.71
N GLU A 413 17.31 -28.12 -5.10
CA GLU A 413 17.79 -29.40 -4.63
C GLU A 413 19.24 -29.31 -4.17
N LYS A 414 19.50 -29.81 -2.96
CA LYS A 414 20.84 -29.81 -2.34
C LYS A 414 21.54 -28.48 -2.36
N GLY A 415 20.77 -27.41 -2.10
CA GLY A 415 21.30 -26.04 -2.03
C GLY A 415 21.54 -25.36 -3.37
N GLU A 416 20.99 -25.87 -4.47
CA GLU A 416 21.18 -25.33 -5.82
C GLU A 416 19.84 -25.13 -6.53
N LEU A 417 19.71 -24.02 -7.28
CA LEU A 417 18.60 -23.82 -8.19
C LEU A 417 18.69 -24.80 -9.37
N LYS A 418 17.60 -25.47 -9.67
CA LYS A 418 17.48 -26.45 -10.79
C LYS A 418 16.57 -25.85 -11.90
N GLY A 419 15.58 -26.58 -12.35
CA GLY A 419 14.67 -26.17 -13.41
C GLY A 419 13.51 -25.30 -12.93
N LEU A 420 12.83 -24.67 -13.90
CA LEU A 420 11.59 -23.95 -13.66
C LEU A 420 10.43 -24.88 -13.31
N VAL A 421 9.63 -24.48 -12.33
CA VAL A 421 8.44 -25.19 -11.86
C VAL A 421 7.20 -24.41 -12.28
N ARG A 422 6.22 -25.09 -12.88
CA ARG A 422 5.00 -24.48 -13.40
C ARG A 422 3.94 -24.35 -12.31
N ALA A 423 3.54 -23.11 -12.04
CA ALA A 423 2.40 -22.75 -11.21
C ALA A 423 2.30 -23.52 -9.88
N PRO A 424 3.38 -23.61 -9.08
CA PRO A 424 3.25 -24.19 -7.74
C PRO A 424 2.31 -23.34 -6.90
N VAL A 425 1.52 -23.98 -6.04
CA VAL A 425 0.49 -23.35 -5.22
C VAL A 425 0.85 -23.45 -3.75
N LEU A 426 0.92 -22.32 -3.09
CA LEU A 426 1.05 -22.22 -1.63
C LEU A 426 -0.31 -21.87 -1.02
N GLU A 427 -0.97 -22.84 -0.37
CA GLU A 427 -2.17 -22.64 0.43
C GLU A 427 -1.81 -22.77 1.90
N ILE A 428 -2.03 -21.69 2.68
CA ILE A 428 -1.50 -21.65 4.03
C ILE A 428 -2.33 -20.69 4.92
N THR A 429 -2.41 -21.01 6.21
CA THR A 429 -2.99 -20.08 7.19
C THR A 429 -1.95 -19.08 7.67
N THR A 430 -2.37 -17.90 8.07
CA THR A 430 -1.49 -16.85 8.59
C THR A 430 -0.58 -17.32 9.73
N PRO A 431 -1.06 -18.01 10.79
CA PRO A 431 -0.17 -18.51 11.84
C PRO A 431 0.81 -19.61 11.34
N LYS A 432 0.38 -20.45 10.40
CA LYS A 432 1.28 -21.47 9.83
C LYS A 432 2.38 -20.83 8.98
N LEU A 433 2.06 -19.82 8.17
CA LEU A 433 3.05 -19.10 7.37
C LEU A 433 4.12 -18.48 8.28
N TRP A 434 3.72 -17.64 9.22
CA TRP A 434 4.66 -16.96 10.10
C TRP A 434 5.36 -17.91 11.08
N GLY A 435 4.70 -18.99 11.51
CA GLY A 435 5.32 -20.07 12.31
C GLY A 435 6.34 -20.91 11.57
N SER A 436 6.29 -20.92 10.23
CA SER A 436 7.22 -21.67 9.38
C SER A 436 8.45 -20.86 8.95
N VAL A 437 8.54 -19.57 9.26
CA VAL A 437 9.72 -18.74 8.93
C VAL A 437 10.94 -19.28 9.66
N LYS A 438 11.95 -19.71 8.90
CA LYS A 438 13.20 -20.28 9.40
C LYS A 438 14.37 -19.31 9.31
N ALA A 439 14.43 -18.54 8.22
CA ALA A 439 15.52 -17.60 7.95
C ALA A 439 15.06 -16.53 6.94
N ARG A 440 15.78 -15.43 6.89
CA ARG A 440 15.54 -14.29 6.00
C ARG A 440 16.85 -13.77 5.44
N SER A 441 16.81 -13.31 4.18
CA SER A 441 17.99 -12.67 3.61
C SER A 441 18.14 -11.22 4.11
N LYS A 442 19.29 -10.63 3.82
CA LYS A 442 19.55 -9.20 4.06
C LYS A 442 19.17 -8.30 2.88
N HIS A 443 18.93 -8.90 1.72
CA HIS A 443 18.55 -8.19 0.50
C HIS A 443 17.09 -7.75 0.57
N MET A 444 16.84 -6.46 0.36
CA MET A 444 15.49 -5.88 0.44
C MET A 444 15.06 -5.36 -0.92
N GLU A 445 13.86 -5.75 -1.35
CA GLU A 445 13.18 -5.16 -2.50
C GLU A 445 11.75 -4.76 -2.15
N PHE A 446 11.21 -3.81 -2.90
CA PHE A 446 9.86 -3.28 -2.72
C PHE A 446 9.12 -3.19 -4.05
N GLU A 447 7.82 -3.51 -4.01
CA GLU A 447 6.90 -3.33 -5.12
C GLU A 447 5.81 -2.32 -4.74
N SER A 448 5.40 -1.50 -5.71
CA SER A 448 4.28 -0.59 -5.48
C SER A 448 2.94 -1.31 -5.59
N ALA A 449 1.98 -0.84 -4.84
CA ALA A 449 0.60 -1.30 -4.93
C ALA A 449 -0.38 -0.17 -4.59
N THR A 450 -1.65 -0.39 -4.91
CA THR A 450 -2.76 0.43 -4.43
C THR A 450 -3.63 -0.41 -3.51
N CYS A 451 -3.62 -0.07 -2.24
CA CYS A 451 -4.37 -0.76 -1.20
C CYS A 451 -5.78 -0.17 -1.08
N GLY A 452 -6.82 -0.99 -1.21
CA GLY A 452 -8.22 -0.58 -1.08
C GLY A 452 -8.77 -0.80 0.33
N LYS A 453 -9.52 0.18 0.86
CA LYS A 453 -10.24 0.10 2.14
C LYS A 453 -11.35 1.16 2.22
N GLY A 454 -12.32 0.94 3.09
CA GLY A 454 -13.40 1.89 3.35
C GLY A 454 -14.62 1.70 2.48
N ASP A 455 -15.74 2.28 2.93
CA ASP A 455 -16.96 2.44 2.16
C ASP A 455 -17.46 3.89 2.32
N PRO A 456 -17.35 4.74 1.27
CA PRO A 456 -16.84 4.44 -0.09
C PRO A 456 -15.33 4.11 -0.10
N GLN A 457 -14.95 3.23 -1.03
CA GLN A 457 -13.58 2.72 -1.13
C GLN A 457 -12.54 3.84 -1.37
N GLN A 458 -11.43 3.76 -0.64
CA GLN A 458 -10.27 4.62 -0.77
C GLN A 458 -9.04 3.79 -1.19
N GLY A 459 -8.50 4.05 -2.37
CA GLY A 459 -7.27 3.41 -2.88
C GLY A 459 -6.03 4.21 -2.44
N ALA A 460 -5.26 3.72 -1.48
CA ALA A 460 -4.05 4.40 -1.02
C ALA A 460 -2.79 3.79 -1.66
N PRO A 461 -1.87 4.62 -2.20
CA PRO A 461 -0.57 4.15 -2.64
C PRO A 461 0.24 3.59 -1.47
N VAL A 462 0.86 2.43 -1.67
CA VAL A 462 1.71 1.74 -0.69
C VAL A 462 2.91 1.09 -1.37
N TRP A 463 3.93 0.73 -0.58
CA TRP A 463 4.90 -0.29 -0.94
C TRP A 463 4.66 -1.55 -0.11
N THR A 464 4.89 -2.70 -0.73
CA THR A 464 5.01 -3.99 -0.06
C THR A 464 6.38 -4.57 -0.38
N GLY A 465 7.03 -5.26 0.55
CA GLY A 465 8.37 -5.75 0.28
C GLY A 465 8.97 -6.57 1.41
N GLY A 466 10.24 -6.77 1.31
CA GLY A 466 11.02 -7.50 2.31
C GLY A 466 12.25 -8.17 1.69
N PRO A 467 12.84 -9.11 2.42
CA PRO A 467 13.88 -10.00 1.94
C PRO A 467 13.29 -11.28 1.35
N GLU A 468 14.12 -12.12 0.75
CA GLU A 468 13.77 -13.53 0.57
C GLU A 468 13.52 -14.15 1.95
N THR A 469 12.41 -14.89 2.07
CA THR A 469 11.99 -15.52 3.33
C THR A 469 11.89 -17.03 3.16
N LEU A 470 12.66 -17.78 3.94
CA LEU A 470 12.64 -19.24 3.94
C LEU A 470 11.60 -19.76 4.92
N LEU A 471 10.65 -20.51 4.40
CA LEU A 471 9.64 -21.26 5.13
C LEU A 471 10.01 -22.75 5.15
N SER A 472 9.89 -23.42 6.28
CA SER A 472 10.17 -24.85 6.40
C SER A 472 8.91 -25.69 6.64
N GLY A 473 8.92 -26.93 6.12
CA GLY A 473 7.84 -27.91 6.35
C GLY A 473 6.51 -27.50 5.71
N ILE A 474 6.56 -27.07 4.45
CA ILE A 474 5.40 -26.63 3.67
C ILE A 474 4.95 -27.75 2.74
N LYS A 475 3.66 -27.99 2.66
CA LYS A 475 3.04 -28.83 1.63
C LYS A 475 2.41 -27.92 0.59
N LEU A 476 2.81 -28.07 -0.66
CA LEU A 476 2.21 -27.34 -1.77
C LEU A 476 0.83 -27.90 -2.11
N GLY A 477 -0.07 -27.01 -2.50
CA GLY A 477 -1.37 -27.37 -3.07
C GLY A 477 -1.27 -27.79 -4.53
N SER A 478 -2.35 -28.32 -5.06
CA SER A 478 -2.53 -28.58 -6.50
C SER A 478 -3.42 -27.49 -7.12
N ARG A 479 -3.19 -27.17 -8.39
CA ARG A 479 -4.05 -26.29 -9.17
C ARG A 479 -5.31 -27.01 -9.63
#